data_46f8347f5216d3faa81570b16a9dc14c
#
_entry.id   46f8347f5216d3faa81570b16a9dc14c
#
_cell.length_a   1.000
_cell.length_b   1.000
_cell.length_c   1.000
_cell.angle_alpha   90.00
_cell.angle_beta   90.00
_cell.angle_gamma   90.00
#
_symmetry.space_group_name_H-M   'P 1'
#
loop_
_entity.id
_entity.type
_entity.pdbx_description
1 polymer ?
#
loop_
_entity_poly.entity_id
_entity_poly.type
_entity_poly.pdbx_seq_one_letter_code
_entity_poly.pdbx_strand_id
1 'polypeptide(L)'
;MRRTEIKINLNEKGGLEKGVRKLEAYKKRVQKRTSLLVQKLTDYGAEIVRIKIVNMGAYYSGELLSGVSGYYSPSLNAGFVKVTSDHVAFVEFGTGVVGQNNPHKNGEYLSKAAWSYASGAKIFTTKDGRVGWIYPTDDGGFRFTEGMKSRPFMYETALELEHSFKRIAQEVFGA
;
A
#
# COMPACT_ATOMS: atom_id res chain seq x y z
N MET A 1 8.46 20.41 16.75
CA MET A 1 9.18 21.04 15.59
C MET A 1 9.93 22.26 16.10
N ARG A 2 11.25 22.31 15.93
CA ARG A 2 12.03 23.53 16.24
C ARG A 2 11.67 24.60 15.21
N ARG A 3 11.27 25.78 15.67
CA ARG A 3 11.00 26.94 14.82
C ARG A 3 12.32 27.38 14.17
N THR A 4 12.38 27.40 12.84
CA THR A 4 13.54 27.91 12.10
C THR A 4 13.30 29.39 11.83
N GLU A 5 14.15 30.24 12.36
CA GLU A 5 14.13 31.68 12.12
C GLU A 5 15.28 32.06 11.18
N ILE A 6 14.97 32.80 10.13
CA ILE A 6 15.98 33.33 9.20
C ILE A 6 15.94 34.83 9.32
N LYS A 7 16.98 35.39 9.95
CA LYS A 7 17.16 36.85 10.11
C LYS A 7 17.91 37.39 8.90
N ILE A 8 17.33 38.43 8.28
CA ILE A 8 17.91 39.15 7.17
C ILE A 8 18.18 40.59 7.63
N ASN A 9 19.44 41.02 7.55
CA ASN A 9 19.82 42.40 7.86
C ASN A 9 19.88 43.18 6.53
N LEU A 10 18.91 44.04 6.30
CA LEU A 10 18.80 44.81 5.07
C LEU A 10 19.77 46.02 5.04
N ASN A 11 20.26 46.44 6.20
CA ASN A 11 21.19 47.58 6.31
C ASN A 11 22.67 47.19 6.11
N GLU A 12 22.95 45.90 5.97
CA GLU A 12 24.30 45.39 5.70
C GLU A 12 24.53 45.27 4.19
N LYS A 13 25.68 45.74 3.68
CA LYS A 13 26.05 45.53 2.27
C LYS A 13 26.04 44.04 1.92
N GLY A 14 25.21 43.65 0.96
CA GLY A 14 25.01 42.23 0.61
C GLY A 14 24.13 41.46 1.59
N GLY A 15 23.40 42.13 2.47
CA GLY A 15 22.51 41.48 3.45
C GLY A 15 21.36 40.76 2.81
N LEU A 16 20.83 41.31 1.71
CA LEU A 16 19.77 40.67 0.92
C LEU A 16 20.25 39.37 0.26
N GLU A 17 21.41 39.39 -0.40
CA GLU A 17 22.00 38.20 -1.06
C GLU A 17 22.35 37.13 -0.03
N LYS A 18 22.83 37.46 1.14
CA LYS A 18 23.06 36.53 2.26
C LYS A 18 21.72 35.91 2.71
N GLY A 19 20.66 36.70 2.78
CA GLY A 19 19.31 36.27 3.13
C GLY A 19 18.76 35.28 2.08
N VAL A 20 18.86 35.59 0.80
CA VAL A 20 18.45 34.70 -0.29
C VAL A 20 19.18 33.37 -0.24
N ARG A 21 20.52 33.37 -0.07
CA ARG A 21 21.30 32.13 0.06
C ARG A 21 20.85 31.26 1.25
N LYS A 22 20.52 31.88 2.39
CA LYS A 22 19.98 31.14 3.57
C LYS A 22 18.63 30.50 3.27
N LEU A 23 17.75 31.22 2.55
CA LEU A 23 16.44 30.70 2.12
C LEU A 23 16.58 29.54 1.14
N GLU A 24 17.48 29.66 0.17
CA GLU A 24 17.76 28.57 -0.78
C GLU A 24 18.33 27.33 -0.09
N ALA A 25 19.25 27.51 0.84
CA ALA A 25 19.80 26.41 1.63
C ALA A 25 18.71 25.75 2.48
N TYR A 26 17.81 26.53 3.07
CA TYR A 26 16.65 26.01 3.80
C TYR A 26 15.71 25.21 2.88
N LYS A 27 15.36 25.76 1.71
CA LYS A 27 14.54 25.09 0.70
C LYS A 27 15.13 23.73 0.30
N LYS A 28 16.42 23.69 -0.04
CA LYS A 28 17.13 22.44 -0.39
C LYS A 28 17.07 21.41 0.74
N ARG A 29 17.25 21.86 1.99
CA ARG A 29 17.17 20.99 3.16
C ARG A 29 15.77 20.40 3.35
N VAL A 30 14.72 21.21 3.21
CA VAL A 30 13.33 20.75 3.30
C VAL A 30 13.03 19.75 2.20
N GLN A 31 13.40 20.06 0.96
CA GLN A 31 13.22 19.15 -0.17
C GLN A 31 13.89 17.78 0.07
N LYS A 32 15.17 17.80 0.50
CA LYS A 32 15.89 16.55 0.80
C LYS A 32 15.21 15.75 1.91
N ARG A 33 14.73 16.40 2.98
CA ARG A 33 14.02 15.73 4.07
C ARG A 33 12.67 15.18 3.62
N THR A 34 11.95 15.93 2.79
CA THR A 34 10.68 15.43 2.22
C THR A 34 10.90 14.18 1.37
N SER A 35 11.91 14.19 0.49
CA SER A 35 12.26 13.00 -0.30
C SER A 35 12.63 11.81 0.59
N LEU A 36 13.41 12.05 1.65
CA LEU A 36 13.76 11.00 2.61
C LEU A 36 12.53 10.45 3.35
N LEU A 37 11.58 11.32 3.73
CA LEU A 37 10.33 10.89 4.34
C LEU A 37 9.54 9.97 3.42
N VAL A 38 9.38 10.37 2.15
CA VAL A 38 8.66 9.56 1.16
C VAL A 38 9.34 8.20 0.96
N GLN A 39 10.68 8.18 0.85
CA GLN A 39 11.44 6.91 0.75
C GLN A 39 11.19 6.01 1.97
N LYS A 40 11.35 6.54 3.18
CA LYS A 40 11.11 5.78 4.42
C LYS A 40 9.69 5.22 4.51
N LEU A 41 8.68 6.02 4.12
CA LEU A 41 7.29 5.55 4.08
C LEU A 41 7.08 4.45 3.03
N THR A 42 7.75 4.55 1.88
CA THR A 42 7.69 3.54 0.83
C THR A 42 8.30 2.22 1.29
N ASP A 43 9.49 2.26 1.87
CA ASP A 43 10.19 1.08 2.36
C ASP A 43 9.40 0.41 3.50
N TYR A 44 8.93 1.21 4.45
CA TYR A 44 8.08 0.74 5.55
C TYR A 44 6.78 0.14 5.03
N GLY A 45 6.12 0.77 4.06
CA GLY A 45 4.90 0.24 3.46
C GLY A 45 5.11 -1.12 2.78
N ALA A 46 6.21 -1.28 2.03
CA ALA A 46 6.54 -2.56 1.41
C ALA A 46 6.82 -3.67 2.45
N GLU A 47 7.43 -3.33 3.57
CA GLU A 47 7.63 -4.26 4.69
C GLU A 47 6.30 -4.65 5.34
N ILE A 48 5.44 -3.68 5.65
CA ILE A 48 4.12 -3.94 6.24
C ILE A 48 3.25 -4.81 5.34
N VAL A 49 3.25 -4.59 4.02
CA VAL A 49 2.51 -5.45 3.08
C VAL A 49 2.93 -6.91 3.24
N ARG A 50 4.24 -7.20 3.29
CA ARG A 50 4.74 -8.57 3.47
C ARG A 50 4.25 -9.19 4.79
N ILE A 51 4.34 -8.42 5.87
CA ILE A 51 3.86 -8.85 7.21
C ILE A 51 2.35 -9.13 7.15
N LYS A 52 1.54 -8.25 6.55
CA LYS A 52 0.09 -8.44 6.44
C LYS A 52 -0.28 -9.66 5.61
N ILE A 53 0.39 -9.90 4.46
CA ILE A 53 0.20 -11.10 3.64
C ILE A 53 0.41 -12.37 4.46
N VAL A 54 1.50 -12.43 5.23
CA VAL A 54 1.81 -13.60 6.09
C VAL A 54 0.77 -13.75 7.20
N ASN A 55 0.49 -12.68 7.96
CA ASN A 55 -0.41 -12.72 9.10
C ASN A 55 -1.86 -13.05 8.72
N MET A 56 -2.29 -12.67 7.51
CA MET A 56 -3.62 -13.00 7.00
C MET A 56 -3.70 -14.39 6.35
N GLY A 57 -2.59 -15.13 6.30
CA GLY A 57 -2.52 -16.40 5.60
C GLY A 57 -2.81 -16.28 4.10
N ALA A 58 -2.36 -15.16 3.50
CA ALA A 58 -2.61 -14.82 2.11
C ALA A 58 -1.51 -15.35 1.17
N TYR A 59 -0.69 -16.27 1.62
CA TYR A 59 0.37 -16.89 0.82
C TYR A 59 0.05 -18.37 0.58
N TYR A 60 -0.04 -18.74 -0.69
CA TYR A 60 -0.16 -20.14 -1.10
C TYR A 60 1.12 -20.62 -1.77
N SER A 61 1.53 -19.95 -2.84
CA SER A 61 2.74 -20.27 -3.62
C SER A 61 3.94 -19.36 -3.32
N GLY A 62 3.77 -18.35 -2.46
CA GLY A 62 4.77 -17.30 -2.25
C GLY A 62 4.78 -16.19 -3.30
N GLU A 63 3.97 -16.31 -4.35
CA GLU A 63 3.89 -15.34 -5.45
C GLU A 63 3.52 -13.93 -4.98
N LEU A 64 2.52 -13.80 -4.10
CA LEU A 64 2.16 -12.50 -3.52
C LEU A 64 3.33 -11.85 -2.77
N LEU A 65 4.08 -12.63 -2.00
CA LEU A 65 5.23 -12.13 -1.24
C LEU A 65 6.37 -11.69 -2.17
N SER A 66 6.67 -12.47 -3.19
CA SER A 66 7.70 -12.13 -4.17
C SER A 66 7.32 -10.95 -5.05
N GLY A 67 6.03 -10.75 -5.28
CA GLY A 67 5.48 -9.64 -6.05
C GLY A 67 5.47 -8.28 -5.32
N VAL A 68 5.76 -8.25 -4.00
CA VAL A 68 5.78 -6.99 -3.23
C VAL A 68 6.99 -6.16 -3.61
N SER A 69 6.75 -4.94 -4.04
CA SER A 69 7.78 -3.95 -4.34
C SER A 69 7.40 -2.56 -3.85
N GLY A 70 8.43 -1.82 -3.40
CA GLY A 70 8.34 -0.39 -3.13
C GLY A 70 9.34 0.34 -4.01
N TYR A 71 8.95 1.48 -4.59
CA TYR A 71 9.86 2.33 -5.32
C TYR A 71 9.54 3.81 -5.13
N TYR A 72 10.57 4.62 -5.08
CA TYR A 72 10.48 6.07 -5.01
C TYR A 72 10.76 6.69 -6.37
N SER A 73 9.89 7.60 -6.82
CA SER A 73 10.08 8.40 -8.03
C SER A 73 10.57 9.81 -7.66
N PRO A 74 11.84 10.16 -7.93
CA PRO A 74 12.35 11.50 -7.64
C PRO A 74 11.64 12.60 -8.43
N SER A 75 11.25 12.33 -9.67
CA SER A 75 10.58 13.30 -10.55
C SER A 75 9.18 13.67 -10.06
N LEU A 76 8.47 12.70 -9.48
CA LEU A 76 7.14 12.91 -8.90
C LEU A 76 7.19 13.26 -7.41
N ASN A 77 8.36 13.09 -6.77
CA ASN A 77 8.51 13.08 -5.32
C ASN A 77 7.45 12.21 -4.63
N ALA A 78 7.22 11.03 -5.20
CA ALA A 78 6.18 10.10 -4.76
C ALA A 78 6.76 8.71 -4.55
N GLY A 79 6.24 8.02 -3.54
CA GLY A 79 6.53 6.62 -3.25
C GLY A 79 5.36 5.74 -3.65
N PHE A 80 5.67 4.55 -4.13
CA PHE A 80 4.69 3.56 -4.57
C PHE A 80 4.99 2.23 -3.91
N VAL A 81 3.98 1.64 -3.33
CA VAL A 81 4.00 0.26 -2.85
C VAL A 81 3.01 -0.53 -3.69
N LYS A 82 3.48 -1.58 -4.33
CA LYS A 82 2.62 -2.42 -5.16
C LYS A 82 2.89 -3.90 -4.92
N VAL A 83 1.89 -4.71 -5.19
CA VAL A 83 1.98 -6.16 -5.28
C VAL A 83 1.59 -6.57 -6.70
N THR A 84 2.43 -7.37 -7.33
CA THR A 84 2.20 -7.88 -8.69
C THR A 84 1.98 -9.37 -8.60
N SER A 85 0.76 -9.82 -8.90
CA SER A 85 0.34 -11.22 -8.99
C SER A 85 -1.02 -11.27 -9.67
N ASP A 86 -1.29 -12.33 -10.40
CA ASP A 86 -2.60 -12.55 -11.05
C ASP A 86 -3.73 -12.73 -10.02
N HIS A 87 -3.38 -13.04 -8.77
CA HIS A 87 -4.34 -13.33 -7.71
C HIS A 87 -4.52 -12.17 -6.71
N VAL A 88 -3.79 -11.07 -6.84
CA VAL A 88 -3.76 -10.00 -5.84
C VAL A 88 -5.15 -9.45 -5.52
N ALA A 89 -5.95 -9.16 -6.55
CA ALA A 89 -7.30 -8.62 -6.38
C ALA A 89 -8.26 -9.64 -5.75
N PHE A 90 -8.15 -10.90 -6.13
CA PHE A 90 -8.96 -11.97 -5.54
C PHE A 90 -8.70 -12.15 -4.06
N VAL A 91 -7.44 -12.05 -3.64
CA VAL A 91 -7.06 -12.16 -2.23
C VAL A 91 -7.49 -10.92 -1.45
N GLU A 92 -7.24 -9.72 -1.97
CA GLU A 92 -7.62 -8.46 -1.32
C GLU A 92 -9.13 -8.39 -1.10
N PHE A 93 -9.93 -8.64 -2.16
CA PHE A 93 -11.36 -8.43 -2.13
C PHE A 93 -12.19 -9.67 -1.77
N GLY A 94 -11.62 -10.87 -1.93
CA GLY A 94 -12.36 -12.13 -1.78
C GLY A 94 -13.14 -12.51 -3.05
N THR A 95 -13.62 -13.75 -3.11
CA THR A 95 -14.34 -14.30 -4.26
C THR A 95 -15.49 -15.22 -3.83
N GLY A 96 -16.46 -15.40 -4.75
CA GLY A 96 -17.57 -16.34 -4.58
C GLY A 96 -18.47 -16.05 -3.38
N VAL A 97 -19.23 -17.05 -2.99
CA VAL A 97 -20.17 -16.96 -1.84
C VAL A 97 -19.43 -16.68 -0.54
N VAL A 98 -18.25 -17.29 -0.36
CA VAL A 98 -17.42 -17.05 0.83
C VAL A 98 -16.97 -15.61 0.90
N GLY A 99 -16.52 -15.02 -0.21
CA GLY A 99 -16.13 -13.61 -0.27
C GLY A 99 -17.30 -12.66 -0.05
N GLN A 100 -18.46 -12.97 -0.65
CA GLN A 100 -19.67 -12.18 -0.49
C GLN A 100 -20.15 -12.15 0.98
N ASN A 101 -20.03 -13.27 1.69
CA ASN A 101 -20.37 -13.37 3.11
C ASN A 101 -19.30 -12.81 4.04
N ASN A 102 -18.06 -12.63 3.54
CA ASN A 102 -16.94 -12.04 4.27
C ASN A 102 -16.29 -10.94 3.42
N PRO A 103 -17.00 -9.84 3.14
CA PRO A 103 -16.59 -8.82 2.20
C PRO A 103 -15.39 -8.02 2.71
N HIS A 104 -14.77 -7.28 1.80
CA HIS A 104 -13.75 -6.31 2.14
C HIS A 104 -14.31 -5.25 3.11
N LYS A 105 -13.53 -4.88 4.13
CA LYS A 105 -13.94 -3.98 5.22
C LYS A 105 -14.35 -2.58 4.75
N ASN A 106 -13.81 -2.11 3.62
CA ASN A 106 -14.12 -0.83 3.04
C ASN A 106 -15.01 -0.99 1.80
N GLY A 107 -16.33 -0.80 1.97
CA GLY A 107 -17.31 -0.93 0.89
C GLY A 107 -17.17 0.14 -0.21
N GLU A 108 -16.68 1.33 0.12
CA GLU A 108 -16.41 2.38 -0.87
C GLU A 108 -15.26 1.98 -1.80
N TYR A 109 -14.22 1.33 -1.26
CA TYR A 109 -13.11 0.83 -2.03
C TYR A 109 -13.53 -0.29 -2.98
N LEU A 110 -14.41 -1.20 -2.53
CA LEU A 110 -15.05 -2.22 -3.38
C LEU A 110 -15.84 -1.59 -4.53
N SER A 111 -16.63 -0.58 -4.23
CA SER A 111 -17.45 0.11 -5.23
C SER A 111 -16.58 0.80 -6.29
N LYS A 112 -15.50 1.49 -5.86
CA LYS A 112 -14.55 2.13 -6.78
C LYS A 112 -13.78 1.13 -7.64
N ALA A 113 -13.48 -0.05 -7.11
CA ALA A 113 -12.84 -1.13 -7.83
C ALA A 113 -13.79 -1.87 -8.80
N ALA A 114 -15.08 -1.53 -8.79
CA ALA A 114 -16.13 -2.25 -9.53
C ALA A 114 -16.06 -3.76 -9.30
N TRP A 115 -15.72 -4.18 -8.06
CA TRP A 115 -15.49 -5.57 -7.73
C TRP A 115 -16.76 -6.39 -7.74
N SER A 116 -16.72 -7.53 -8.42
CA SER A 116 -17.76 -8.53 -8.40
C SER A 116 -17.22 -9.81 -7.80
N TYR A 117 -17.97 -10.41 -6.88
CA TYR A 117 -17.63 -11.73 -6.33
C TYR A 117 -17.84 -12.90 -7.30
N ALA A 118 -18.45 -12.63 -8.46
CA ALA A 118 -18.62 -13.61 -9.51
C ALA A 118 -17.23 -14.00 -10.05
N SER A 119 -16.94 -15.30 -10.06
CA SER A 119 -15.82 -15.82 -10.84
C SER A 119 -16.22 -15.81 -12.32
N GLY A 120 -15.28 -15.60 -13.23
CA GLY A 120 -15.51 -15.82 -14.66
C GLY A 120 -15.81 -17.28 -15.03
N ALA A 121 -15.75 -18.20 -14.07
CA ALA A 121 -16.02 -19.62 -14.22
C ALA A 121 -17.52 -19.94 -14.14
N LYS A 122 -17.92 -21.05 -14.74
CA LYS A 122 -19.29 -21.54 -14.64
C LYS A 122 -19.60 -21.96 -13.21
N ILE A 123 -20.52 -21.23 -12.57
CA ILE A 123 -21.01 -21.53 -11.23
C ILE A 123 -22.06 -22.62 -11.29
N PHE A 124 -22.04 -23.56 -10.36
CA PHE A 124 -23.05 -24.58 -10.20
C PHE A 124 -23.34 -24.87 -8.73
N THR A 125 -24.48 -25.50 -8.45
CA THR A 125 -24.84 -25.96 -7.12
C THR A 125 -24.59 -27.46 -7.03
N THR A 126 -23.86 -27.88 -6.02
CA THR A 126 -23.62 -29.32 -5.74
C THR A 126 -24.88 -29.98 -5.17
N LYS A 127 -24.92 -31.33 -5.12
CA LYS A 127 -26.05 -32.08 -4.58
C LYS A 127 -26.36 -31.78 -3.10
N ASP A 128 -25.33 -31.37 -2.33
CA ASP A 128 -25.41 -30.96 -0.92
C ASP A 128 -25.69 -29.45 -0.77
N GLY A 129 -26.03 -28.74 -1.86
CA GLY A 129 -26.49 -27.35 -1.83
C GLY A 129 -25.39 -26.29 -1.80
N ARG A 130 -24.10 -26.65 -1.92
CA ARG A 130 -22.99 -25.68 -1.99
C ARG A 130 -22.93 -25.04 -3.37
N VAL A 131 -22.72 -23.72 -3.40
CA VAL A 131 -22.63 -22.93 -4.63
C VAL A 131 -21.19 -22.52 -4.88
N GLY A 132 -20.65 -22.85 -6.06
CA GLY A 132 -19.27 -22.56 -6.39
C GLY A 132 -18.88 -23.01 -7.79
N TRP A 133 -17.57 -23.17 -8.00
CA TRP A 133 -17.01 -23.61 -9.29
C TRP A 133 -15.85 -24.58 -9.09
N ILE A 134 -15.46 -25.22 -10.18
CA ILE A 134 -14.28 -26.09 -10.22
C ILE A 134 -13.13 -25.29 -10.84
N TYR A 135 -11.93 -25.43 -10.27
CA TYR A 135 -10.71 -24.88 -10.81
C TYR A 135 -9.63 -25.96 -10.95
N PRO A 136 -8.71 -25.85 -11.93
CA PRO A 136 -7.59 -26.77 -12.05
C PRO A 136 -6.58 -26.57 -10.92
N THR A 137 -5.93 -27.64 -10.51
CA THR A 137 -4.87 -27.64 -9.51
C THR A 137 -3.53 -27.99 -10.15
N ASP A 138 -2.41 -27.60 -9.49
CA ASP A 138 -1.05 -27.78 -10.00
C ASP A 138 -0.65 -29.25 -10.20
N ASP A 139 -1.34 -30.17 -9.52
CA ASP A 139 -1.20 -31.63 -9.68
C ASP A 139 -1.96 -32.20 -10.89
N GLY A 140 -2.53 -31.33 -11.72
CA GLY A 140 -3.32 -31.70 -12.90
C GLY A 140 -4.75 -32.16 -12.58
N GLY A 141 -5.18 -32.07 -11.34
CA GLY A 141 -6.53 -32.37 -10.89
C GLY A 141 -7.47 -31.18 -10.98
N PHE A 142 -8.67 -31.36 -10.41
CA PHE A 142 -9.67 -30.32 -10.28
C PHE A 142 -10.22 -30.28 -8.86
N ARG A 143 -10.45 -29.09 -8.34
CA ARG A 143 -11.07 -28.91 -7.01
C ARG A 143 -12.27 -27.98 -7.08
N PHE A 144 -13.29 -28.29 -6.28
CA PHE A 144 -14.42 -27.43 -6.05
C PHE A 144 -14.07 -26.35 -5.03
N THR A 145 -14.54 -25.13 -5.27
CA THR A 145 -14.43 -24.01 -4.34
C THR A 145 -15.72 -23.19 -4.29
N GLU A 146 -16.02 -22.65 -3.11
CA GLU A 146 -17.08 -21.65 -2.89
C GLU A 146 -16.50 -20.23 -2.87
N GLY A 147 -15.20 -20.11 -3.18
CA GLY A 147 -14.45 -18.86 -3.15
C GLY A 147 -13.58 -18.71 -1.89
N MET A 148 -13.15 -17.47 -1.63
CA MET A 148 -12.32 -17.13 -0.49
C MET A 148 -12.78 -15.83 0.16
N LYS A 149 -12.59 -15.71 1.47
CA LYS A 149 -12.83 -14.45 2.20
C LYS A 149 -11.86 -13.37 1.77
N SER A 150 -12.26 -12.12 1.88
CA SER A 150 -11.36 -10.96 1.73
C SER A 150 -10.21 -11.03 2.75
N ARG A 151 -9.01 -10.73 2.28
CA ARG A 151 -7.80 -10.53 3.10
C ARG A 151 -7.19 -9.19 2.71
N PRO A 152 -7.68 -8.07 3.27
CA PRO A 152 -7.41 -6.72 2.78
C PRO A 152 -6.03 -6.21 3.22
N PHE A 153 -4.95 -6.86 2.77
CA PHE A 153 -3.58 -6.58 3.17
C PHE A 153 -3.08 -5.21 2.66
N MET A 154 -3.50 -4.77 1.48
CA MET A 154 -3.16 -3.44 0.96
C MET A 154 -3.90 -2.34 1.72
N TYR A 155 -5.20 -2.53 1.96
CA TYR A 155 -6.00 -1.58 2.73
C TYR A 155 -5.48 -1.44 4.18
N GLU A 156 -5.22 -2.55 4.85
CA GLU A 156 -4.65 -2.55 6.20
C GLU A 156 -3.24 -1.91 6.25
N THR A 157 -2.47 -2.03 5.17
CA THR A 157 -1.17 -1.35 5.03
C THR A 157 -1.35 0.16 4.91
N ALA A 158 -2.32 0.63 4.15
CA ALA A 158 -2.61 2.06 4.04
C ALA A 158 -2.96 2.67 5.40
N LEU A 159 -3.82 2.01 6.18
CA LEU A 159 -4.16 2.43 7.55
C LEU A 159 -2.93 2.47 8.47
N GLU A 160 -2.06 1.48 8.39
CA GLU A 160 -0.84 1.42 9.20
C GLU A 160 0.13 2.54 8.83
N LEU A 161 0.25 2.88 7.54
CA LEU A 161 1.06 4.01 7.07
C LEU A 161 0.51 5.35 7.60
N GLU A 162 -0.80 5.54 7.59
CA GLU A 162 -1.44 6.74 8.16
C GLU A 162 -1.11 6.89 9.65
N HIS A 163 -1.25 5.82 10.44
CA HIS A 163 -0.92 5.83 11.87
C HIS A 163 0.58 6.10 12.12
N SER A 164 1.45 5.53 11.29
CA SER A 164 2.89 5.64 11.44
C SER A 164 3.48 6.95 10.91
N PHE A 165 2.73 7.68 10.07
CA PHE A 165 3.20 8.88 9.38
C PHE A 165 3.83 9.91 10.32
N LYS A 166 3.13 10.25 11.41
CA LYS A 166 3.60 11.27 12.38
C LYS A 166 4.94 10.89 13.01
N ARG A 167 5.09 9.64 13.42
CA ARG A 167 6.32 9.11 13.99
C ARG A 167 7.47 9.18 13.01
N ILE A 168 7.28 8.67 11.79
CA ILE A 168 8.32 8.68 10.74
C ILE A 168 8.68 10.10 10.32
N ALA A 169 7.68 11.00 10.22
CA ALA A 169 7.94 12.41 9.96
C ALA A 169 8.74 13.08 11.07
N GLN A 170 8.49 12.76 12.34
CA GLN A 170 9.28 13.27 13.47
C GLN A 170 10.72 12.78 13.42
N GLU A 171 10.97 11.53 13.05
CA GLU A 171 12.34 11.01 12.87
C GLU A 171 13.11 11.77 11.78
N VAL A 172 12.44 12.13 10.68
CA VAL A 172 13.08 12.81 9.55
C VAL A 172 13.28 14.31 9.79
N PHE A 173 12.28 14.98 10.39
CA PHE A 173 12.27 16.44 10.55
C PHE A 173 12.66 16.91 11.96
N GLY A 174 12.58 16.05 12.96
CA GLY A 174 12.90 16.37 14.35
C GLY A 174 14.39 16.31 14.70
N ALA A 175 15.20 15.72 13.84
CA ALA A 175 16.66 15.60 14.00
C ALA A 175 17.38 16.90 13.56
#